data_691d41b900b2ce2ebd865fa1903e7566
#
_entry.id   691d41b900b2ce2ebd865fa1903e7566
#
_cell.length_a   1.000
_cell.length_b   1.000
_cell.length_c   1.000
_cell.angle_alpha   90.00
_cell.angle_beta   90.00
_cell.angle_gamma   90.00
#
_symmetry.space_group_name_H-M   'P 1'
#
loop_
_entity.id
_entity.type
_entity.pdbx_description
1 polymer ?
#
loop_
_entity_poly.entity_id
_entity_poly.type
_entity_poly.pdbx_seq_one_letter_code
_entity_poly.pdbx_strand_id
1 'polypeptide(L)'
;LNKDWTATVEEQVKLGNDAGHFYYHHTDLGFVYGGLADWIDLGFNFKEVFLEEDDGHWSRENRPHVNITVKGPVGPFDVSDRSRFEYRDRENEEDLWRYVNRLKVKLPFELTKLKIRPYVADLIFINMEGRAFEKNRIYSGVSFKLSNDLESEIYYFWQLDKSDGPWEDTNVLGFQFNISF
;
A
#
# COMPACT_ATOMS: atom_id res chain seq x y z
N LEU A 1 -2.90 19.47 -14.72
CA LEU A 1 -4.06 19.13 -13.88
C LEU A 1 -4.55 20.40 -13.17
N ASN A 2 -5.84 20.49 -12.81
CA ASN A 2 -6.28 21.59 -11.97
C ASN A 2 -5.87 21.33 -10.50
N LYS A 3 -6.03 22.33 -9.62
CA LYS A 3 -5.58 22.26 -8.21
C LYS A 3 -6.21 21.13 -7.38
N ASP A 4 -7.29 20.51 -7.86
CA ASP A 4 -8.04 19.49 -7.13
C ASP A 4 -7.65 18.06 -7.56
N TRP A 5 -6.86 17.93 -8.62
CA TRP A 5 -6.40 16.66 -9.16
C TRP A 5 -4.89 16.52 -9.08
N THR A 6 -4.42 15.38 -8.61
CA THR A 6 -3.02 14.99 -8.55
C THR A 6 -2.82 13.69 -9.33
N ALA A 7 -1.88 13.64 -10.26
CA ALA A 7 -1.43 12.39 -10.85
C ALA A 7 -0.41 11.74 -9.92
N THR A 8 -0.47 10.43 -9.77
CA THR A 8 0.40 9.67 -8.85
C THR A 8 1.06 8.50 -9.55
N VAL A 9 2.31 8.25 -9.19
CA VAL A 9 3.05 7.04 -9.54
C VAL A 9 3.62 6.46 -8.25
N GLU A 10 3.30 5.21 -7.95
CA GLU A 10 3.87 4.48 -6.83
C GLU A 10 4.68 3.29 -7.37
N GLU A 11 5.93 3.19 -6.94
CA GLU A 11 6.79 2.03 -7.16
C GLU A 11 7.07 1.36 -5.82
N GLN A 12 6.89 0.04 -5.76
CA GLN A 12 7.15 -0.72 -4.55
C GLN A 12 7.92 -2.00 -4.86
N VAL A 13 8.94 -2.26 -4.05
CA VAL A 13 9.68 -3.53 -4.05
C VAL A 13 9.64 -4.16 -2.66
N LYS A 14 9.68 -5.49 -2.61
CA LYS A 14 9.72 -6.24 -1.35
C LYS A 14 10.78 -7.32 -1.41
N LEU A 15 11.41 -7.51 -0.26
CA LEU A 15 12.44 -8.51 -0.03
C LEU A 15 11.96 -9.44 1.08
N GLY A 16 11.99 -10.73 0.81
CA GLY A 16 11.76 -11.81 1.77
C GLY A 16 13.06 -12.46 2.21
N ASN A 17 12.98 -13.55 2.97
CA ASN A 17 14.12 -14.36 3.45
C ASN A 17 15.24 -13.49 4.06
N ASP A 18 14.92 -12.76 5.13
CA ASP A 18 15.84 -11.84 5.82
C ASP A 18 16.45 -10.78 4.91
N ALA A 19 15.62 -10.24 4.00
CA ALA A 19 15.97 -9.26 2.96
C ALA A 19 16.99 -9.76 1.91
N GLY A 20 17.19 -11.06 1.81
CA GLY A 20 18.10 -11.68 0.83
C GLY A 20 17.46 -12.05 -0.51
N HIS A 21 16.12 -12.01 -0.61
CA HIS A 21 15.40 -12.47 -1.79
C HIS A 21 14.38 -11.43 -2.28
N PHE A 22 14.55 -10.96 -3.52
CA PHE A 22 13.59 -10.08 -4.20
C PHE A 22 12.50 -10.94 -4.83
N TYR A 23 11.25 -10.77 -4.38
CA TYR A 23 10.14 -11.61 -4.82
C TYR A 23 8.91 -10.82 -5.29
N TYR A 24 8.92 -9.49 -5.15
CA TYR A 24 7.74 -8.68 -5.47
C TYR A 24 8.12 -7.30 -5.93
N HIS A 25 7.47 -6.87 -6.99
CA HIS A 25 7.52 -5.51 -7.50
C HIS A 25 6.14 -5.08 -7.99
N HIS A 26 5.80 -3.81 -7.85
CA HIS A 26 4.65 -3.26 -8.55
C HIS A 26 4.85 -1.80 -8.94
N THR A 27 4.16 -1.41 -10.01
CA THR A 27 3.91 -0.04 -10.43
C THR A 27 2.43 0.26 -10.28
N ASP A 28 2.07 1.37 -9.63
CA ASP A 28 0.69 1.83 -9.44
C ASP A 28 0.57 3.26 -9.99
N LEU A 29 -0.22 3.41 -11.04
CA LEU A 29 -0.48 4.68 -11.70
C LEU A 29 -1.89 5.16 -11.37
N GLY A 30 -2.07 6.44 -11.08
CA GLY A 30 -3.39 6.91 -10.72
C GLY A 30 -3.59 8.41 -10.73
N PHE A 31 -4.83 8.75 -10.43
CA PHE A 31 -5.29 10.12 -10.21
C PHE A 31 -6.01 10.20 -8.88
N VAL A 32 -5.72 11.23 -8.12
CA VAL A 32 -6.35 11.54 -6.84
C VAL A 32 -7.12 12.84 -6.96
N TYR A 33 -8.39 12.83 -6.60
CA TYR A 33 -9.25 13.98 -6.48
C TYR A 33 -9.42 14.39 -5.02
N GLY A 34 -8.92 15.57 -4.66
CA GLY A 34 -8.99 16.16 -3.32
C GLY A 34 -9.98 17.34 -3.21
N GLY A 35 -10.80 17.58 -4.23
CA GLY A 35 -11.69 18.75 -4.27
C GLY A 35 -13.00 18.64 -3.49
N LEU A 36 -13.27 17.51 -2.81
CA LEU A 36 -14.49 17.35 -1.98
C LEU A 36 -14.37 18.10 -0.64
N ALA A 37 -13.30 17.84 0.07
CA ALA A 37 -12.95 18.50 1.34
C ALA A 37 -11.49 18.15 1.70
N ASP A 38 -10.83 18.95 2.54
CA ASP A 38 -9.43 18.77 2.92
C ASP A 38 -9.12 17.42 3.62
N TRP A 39 -10.15 16.80 4.17
CA TRP A 39 -10.05 15.56 4.93
C TRP A 39 -10.41 14.28 4.14
N ILE A 40 -10.78 14.39 2.84
CA ILE A 40 -11.16 13.22 2.02
C ILE A 40 -10.57 13.31 0.62
N ASP A 41 -9.96 12.21 0.16
CA ASP A 41 -9.47 12.03 -1.20
C ASP A 41 -10.14 10.83 -1.86
N LEU A 42 -10.40 10.95 -3.17
CA LEU A 42 -10.84 9.84 -4.03
C LEU A 42 -9.73 9.49 -5.01
N GLY A 43 -9.31 8.24 -5.04
CA GLY A 43 -8.27 7.75 -5.95
C GLY A 43 -8.82 6.79 -6.98
N PHE A 44 -8.33 6.89 -8.23
CA PHE A 44 -8.62 5.99 -9.34
C PHE A 44 -7.29 5.52 -9.90
N ASN A 45 -6.99 4.25 -9.74
CA ASN A 45 -5.66 3.74 -9.96
C ASN A 45 -5.69 2.44 -10.77
N PHE A 46 -4.56 2.18 -11.43
CA PHE A 46 -4.24 0.91 -12.05
C PHE A 46 -2.87 0.44 -11.56
N LYS A 47 -2.83 -0.74 -10.99
CA LYS A 47 -1.62 -1.35 -10.47
C LYS A 47 -1.26 -2.59 -11.26
N GLU A 48 -0.02 -2.65 -11.73
CA GLU A 48 0.58 -3.84 -12.31
C GLU A 48 1.54 -4.46 -11.28
N VAL A 49 1.36 -5.75 -11.02
CA VAL A 49 2.12 -6.49 -10.00
C VAL A 49 2.86 -7.63 -10.66
N PHE A 50 4.11 -7.81 -10.26
CA PHE A 50 4.93 -8.97 -10.56
C PHE A 50 5.28 -9.67 -9.26
N LEU A 51 5.00 -10.96 -9.19
CA LEU A 51 5.22 -11.81 -8.03
C LEU A 51 6.00 -13.04 -8.45
N GLU A 52 7.08 -13.36 -7.76
CA GLU A 52 7.79 -14.62 -7.96
C GLU A 52 7.07 -15.74 -7.20
N GLU A 53 6.72 -16.78 -7.93
CA GLU A 53 6.11 -17.99 -7.43
C GLU A 53 7.18 -18.96 -6.88
N ASP A 54 6.76 -19.99 -6.15
CA ASP A 54 7.64 -20.94 -5.47
C ASP A 54 8.61 -21.68 -6.41
N ASP A 55 8.28 -21.82 -7.69
CA ASP A 55 9.10 -22.43 -8.73
C ASP A 55 10.11 -21.48 -9.41
N GLY A 56 10.15 -20.21 -8.95
CA GLY A 56 10.98 -19.15 -9.52
C GLY A 56 10.40 -18.51 -10.79
N HIS A 57 9.18 -18.86 -11.18
CA HIS A 57 8.44 -18.19 -12.24
C HIS A 57 7.84 -16.88 -11.75
N TRP A 58 7.85 -15.83 -12.59
CA TRP A 58 7.21 -14.55 -12.30
C TRP A 58 5.81 -14.51 -12.88
N SER A 59 4.81 -14.41 -12.01
CA SER A 59 3.42 -14.19 -12.39
C SER A 59 3.10 -12.70 -12.45
N ARG A 60 2.15 -12.35 -13.32
CA ARG A 60 1.65 -10.99 -13.51
C ARG A 60 0.22 -10.89 -13.03
N GLU A 61 -0.08 -9.75 -12.40
CA GLU A 61 -1.44 -9.43 -11.97
C GLU A 61 -1.75 -7.96 -12.23
N ASN A 62 -2.93 -7.68 -12.80
CA ASN A 62 -3.46 -6.35 -13.02
C ASN A 62 -4.52 -6.03 -11.97
N ARG A 63 -4.44 -4.85 -11.36
CA ARG A 63 -5.36 -4.44 -10.28
C ARG A 63 -5.90 -3.03 -10.52
N PRO A 64 -6.93 -2.85 -11.38
CA PRO A 64 -7.70 -1.62 -11.33
C PRO A 64 -8.36 -1.48 -9.96
N HIS A 65 -8.30 -0.27 -9.39
CA HIS A 65 -8.87 -0.05 -8.06
C HIS A 65 -9.29 1.39 -7.82
N VAL A 66 -10.22 1.55 -6.89
CA VAL A 66 -10.65 2.84 -6.36
C VAL A 66 -10.29 2.94 -4.89
N ASN A 67 -9.88 4.14 -4.46
CA ASN A 67 -9.53 4.43 -3.08
C ASN A 67 -10.44 5.55 -2.54
N ILE A 68 -10.87 5.42 -1.30
CA ILE A 68 -11.44 6.49 -0.50
C ILE A 68 -10.51 6.65 0.70
N THR A 69 -9.90 7.83 0.85
CA THR A 69 -8.99 8.10 1.96
C THR A 69 -9.56 9.21 2.82
N VAL A 70 -9.80 8.93 4.09
CA VAL A 70 -10.12 9.92 5.12
C VAL A 70 -8.83 10.24 5.88
N LYS A 71 -8.50 11.51 6.04
CA LYS A 71 -7.23 11.92 6.66
C LYS A 71 -7.40 13.18 7.51
N GLY A 72 -6.58 13.30 8.53
CA GLY A 72 -6.54 14.50 9.36
C GLY A 72 -5.76 14.31 10.65
N PRO A 73 -5.57 15.37 11.42
CA PRO A 73 -4.91 15.29 12.71
C PRO A 73 -5.82 14.69 13.78
N VAL A 74 -5.29 13.78 14.58
CA VAL A 74 -5.91 13.26 15.80
C VAL A 74 -4.95 13.53 16.97
N GLY A 75 -5.23 14.57 17.74
CA GLY A 75 -4.25 15.10 18.69
C GLY A 75 -2.98 15.55 17.97
N PRO A 76 -1.78 15.07 18.38
CA PRO A 76 -0.53 15.43 17.71
C PRO A 76 -0.19 14.55 16.50
N PHE A 77 -0.98 13.52 16.20
CA PHE A 77 -0.71 12.53 15.15
C PHE A 77 -1.41 12.89 13.84
N ASP A 78 -0.77 12.60 12.70
CA ASP A 78 -1.46 12.59 11.41
C ASP A 78 -1.99 11.18 11.13
N VAL A 79 -3.30 11.07 11.01
CA VAL A 79 -4.00 9.80 10.81
C VAL A 79 -4.64 9.78 9.44
N SER A 80 -4.53 8.65 8.75
CA SER A 80 -5.26 8.39 7.51
C SER A 80 -5.82 6.97 7.50
N ASP A 81 -7.07 6.86 7.08
CA ASP A 81 -7.76 5.60 6.82
C ASP A 81 -8.11 5.51 5.35
N ARG A 82 -7.63 4.48 4.66
CA ARG A 82 -7.87 4.27 3.24
C ARG A 82 -8.64 2.98 3.01
N SER A 83 -9.84 3.09 2.49
CA SER A 83 -10.63 1.99 1.94
C SER A 83 -10.34 1.85 0.45
N ARG A 84 -9.97 0.66 0.00
CA ARG A 84 -9.69 0.32 -1.39
C ARG A 84 -10.59 -0.81 -1.82
N PHE A 85 -11.18 -0.67 -2.99
CA PHE A 85 -11.86 -1.74 -3.72
C PHE A 85 -11.06 -2.03 -4.96
N GLU A 86 -10.54 -3.25 -5.09
CA GLU A 86 -9.70 -3.67 -6.20
C GLU A 86 -10.22 -4.93 -6.86
N TYR A 87 -10.17 -4.95 -8.19
CA TYR A 87 -10.33 -6.17 -8.97
C TYR A 87 -8.95 -6.72 -9.26
N ARG A 88 -8.75 -8.00 -9.03
CA ARG A 88 -7.49 -8.71 -9.25
C ARG A 88 -7.67 -9.62 -10.46
N ASP A 89 -7.09 -9.20 -11.61
CA ASP A 89 -6.97 -9.98 -12.84
C ASP A 89 -5.61 -10.69 -12.78
N ARG A 90 -5.63 -12.01 -12.59
CA ARG A 90 -4.46 -12.84 -12.25
C ARG A 90 -4.14 -13.82 -13.36
N GLU A 91 -2.87 -13.92 -13.75
CA GLU A 91 -2.43 -14.71 -14.91
C GLU A 91 -2.74 -16.20 -14.78
N ASN A 92 -2.59 -16.81 -13.60
CA ASN A 92 -2.69 -18.25 -13.39
C ASN A 92 -3.70 -18.66 -12.30
N GLU A 93 -4.52 -17.75 -11.86
CA GLU A 93 -5.51 -17.98 -10.82
C GLU A 93 -6.87 -17.36 -11.19
N GLU A 94 -7.93 -17.71 -10.47
CA GLU A 94 -9.23 -17.08 -10.66
C GLU A 94 -9.21 -15.62 -10.25
N ASP A 95 -9.81 -14.78 -11.08
CA ASP A 95 -9.99 -13.35 -10.78
C ASP A 95 -10.87 -13.16 -9.56
N LEU A 96 -10.64 -12.10 -8.80
CA LEU A 96 -11.47 -11.81 -7.63
C LEU A 96 -11.57 -10.33 -7.29
N TRP A 97 -12.67 -9.97 -6.62
CA TRP A 97 -12.82 -8.69 -5.97
C TRP A 97 -12.27 -8.73 -4.54
N ARG A 98 -11.49 -7.73 -4.16
CA ARG A 98 -10.91 -7.60 -2.83
C ARG A 98 -11.15 -6.21 -2.25
N TYR A 99 -11.52 -6.18 -0.97
CA TYR A 99 -11.51 -4.98 -0.16
C TYR A 99 -10.24 -4.94 0.68
N VAL A 100 -9.60 -3.77 0.72
CA VAL A 100 -8.40 -3.53 1.54
C VAL A 100 -8.61 -2.25 2.35
N ASN A 101 -8.50 -2.33 3.66
CA ASN A 101 -8.46 -1.15 4.52
C ASN A 101 -7.05 -0.94 5.06
N ARG A 102 -6.59 0.32 5.09
CA ARG A 102 -5.32 0.72 5.69
C ARG A 102 -5.50 1.88 6.64
N LEU A 103 -5.36 1.62 7.91
CA LEU A 103 -5.19 2.66 8.93
C LEU A 103 -3.71 2.97 9.10
N LYS A 104 -3.29 4.22 8.89
CA LYS A 104 -1.90 4.68 9.05
C LYS A 104 -1.84 5.85 10.01
N VAL A 105 -0.90 5.78 10.95
CA VAL A 105 -0.63 6.81 11.95
C VAL A 105 0.82 7.26 11.82
N LYS A 106 1.06 8.52 11.40
CA LYS A 106 2.38 9.15 11.39
C LYS A 106 2.62 9.84 12.73
N LEU A 107 3.81 9.65 13.31
CA LEU A 107 4.18 10.24 14.58
C LEU A 107 4.43 11.76 14.46
N PRO A 108 4.27 12.54 15.55
CA PRO A 108 4.23 14.01 15.50
C PRO A 108 5.60 14.68 15.43
N PHE A 109 6.66 13.94 15.15
CA PHE A 109 8.01 14.49 15.09
C PHE A 109 8.68 14.17 13.77
N GLU A 110 9.44 15.14 13.28
CA GLU A 110 10.27 15.04 12.09
C GLU A 110 11.74 14.96 12.52
N LEU A 111 12.42 13.92 12.08
CA LEU A 111 13.84 13.72 12.35
C LEU A 111 14.63 14.15 11.11
N THR A 112 15.73 14.87 11.35
CA THR A 112 16.68 15.29 10.30
C THR A 112 16.13 16.30 9.28
N LYS A 113 17.02 16.82 8.43
CA LYS A 113 16.67 17.73 7.32
C LYS A 113 15.82 17.06 6.23
N LEU A 114 15.81 15.73 6.17
CA LEU A 114 14.98 14.95 5.23
C LEU A 114 13.54 14.76 5.73
N LYS A 115 13.17 15.38 6.86
CA LYS A 115 11.85 15.30 7.47
C LYS A 115 11.38 13.84 7.65
N ILE A 116 12.30 13.00 8.15
CA ILE A 116 12.01 11.59 8.42
C ILE A 116 10.93 11.51 9.49
N ARG A 117 9.80 10.90 9.15
CA ARG A 117 8.65 10.70 10.06
C ARG A 117 8.39 9.21 10.24
N PRO A 118 8.54 8.69 11.46
CA PRO A 118 8.11 7.33 11.77
C PRO A 118 6.60 7.18 11.66
N TYR A 119 6.16 5.98 11.30
CA TYR A 119 4.74 5.62 11.26
C TYR A 119 4.51 4.16 11.62
N VAL A 120 3.27 3.87 11.97
CA VAL A 120 2.73 2.52 12.04
C VAL A 120 1.48 2.44 11.17
N ALA A 121 1.20 1.25 10.62
CA ALA A 121 -0.04 1.05 9.89
C ALA A 121 -0.54 -0.40 10.05
N ASP A 122 -1.85 -0.54 9.97
CA ASP A 122 -2.54 -1.83 9.92
C ASP A 122 -3.27 -1.95 8.58
N LEU A 123 -3.06 -3.07 7.88
CA LEU A 123 -3.76 -3.40 6.63
C LEU A 123 -4.55 -4.69 6.80
N ILE A 124 -5.81 -4.61 6.46
CA ILE A 124 -6.75 -5.74 6.46
C ILE A 124 -7.15 -6.03 5.01
N PHE A 125 -7.16 -7.31 4.63
CA PHE A 125 -7.55 -7.77 3.31
C PHE A 125 -8.73 -8.71 3.43
N ILE A 126 -9.79 -8.45 2.65
CA ILE A 126 -11.03 -9.23 2.65
C ILE A 126 -11.35 -9.63 1.21
N ASN A 127 -11.42 -10.93 0.94
CA ASN A 127 -11.97 -11.46 -0.29
C ASN A 127 -13.49 -11.22 -0.31
N MET A 128 -13.98 -10.51 -1.32
CA MET A 128 -15.38 -10.14 -1.38
C MET A 128 -16.30 -11.27 -1.88
N GLU A 129 -15.76 -12.21 -2.64
CA GLU A 129 -16.51 -13.35 -3.19
C GLU A 129 -16.80 -14.38 -2.09
N GLY A 130 -15.77 -14.77 -1.34
CA GLY A 130 -15.93 -15.67 -0.17
C GLY A 130 -16.32 -14.97 1.11
N ARG A 131 -16.30 -13.62 1.14
CA ARG A 131 -16.46 -12.79 2.35
C ARG A 131 -15.50 -13.23 3.47
N ALA A 132 -14.34 -13.68 3.09
CA ALA A 132 -13.34 -14.22 4.01
C ALA A 132 -12.26 -13.19 4.30
N PHE A 133 -11.87 -13.10 5.56
CA PHE A 133 -10.67 -12.39 5.97
C PHE A 133 -9.47 -13.21 5.48
N GLU A 134 -8.68 -12.65 4.55
CA GLU A 134 -7.56 -13.34 3.93
C GLU A 134 -6.25 -13.10 4.67
N LYS A 135 -6.04 -11.82 5.03
CA LYS A 135 -4.70 -11.36 5.38
C LYS A 135 -4.74 -10.13 6.27
N ASN A 136 -3.80 -10.04 7.19
CA ASN A 136 -3.50 -8.83 7.93
C ASN A 136 -2.00 -8.50 7.84
N ARG A 137 -1.66 -7.21 7.80
CA ARG A 137 -0.28 -6.72 7.84
C ARG A 137 -0.16 -5.59 8.84
N ILE A 138 0.78 -5.73 9.77
CA ILE A 138 1.16 -4.66 10.69
C ILE A 138 2.49 -4.08 10.24
N TYR A 139 2.49 -2.79 9.93
CA TYR A 139 3.65 -2.05 9.44
C TYR A 139 4.27 -1.21 10.53
N SER A 140 5.60 -1.14 10.50
CA SER A 140 6.39 -0.08 11.11
C SER A 140 7.37 0.45 10.08
N GLY A 141 7.50 1.76 9.96
CA GLY A 141 8.36 2.33 8.95
C GLY A 141 8.68 3.79 9.18
N VAL A 142 9.42 4.32 8.23
CA VAL A 142 9.73 5.75 8.14
C VAL A 142 9.38 6.27 6.76
N SER A 143 8.74 7.44 6.71
CA SER A 143 8.55 8.19 5.48
C SER A 143 9.49 9.39 5.46
N PHE A 144 9.97 9.78 4.28
CA PHE A 144 10.84 10.94 4.10
C PHE A 144 10.65 11.56 2.71
N LYS A 145 10.83 12.87 2.63
CA LYS A 145 10.71 13.61 1.38
C LYS A 145 12.09 13.76 0.74
N LEU A 146 12.25 13.25 -0.47
CA LEU A 146 13.43 13.46 -1.30
C LEU A 146 13.33 14.76 -2.11
N SER A 147 12.11 15.13 -2.52
CA SER A 147 11.77 16.42 -3.14
C SER A 147 10.34 16.84 -2.76
N ASN A 148 9.83 17.94 -3.34
CA ASN A 148 8.44 18.33 -3.12
C ASN A 148 7.44 17.31 -3.69
N ASP A 149 7.83 16.64 -4.77
CA ASP A 149 6.98 15.74 -5.54
C ASP A 149 7.29 14.26 -5.27
N LEU A 150 8.39 13.94 -4.54
CA LEU A 150 8.85 12.57 -4.27
C LEU A 150 8.90 12.31 -2.76
N GLU A 151 7.99 11.48 -2.28
CA GLU A 151 8.02 10.88 -0.95
C GLU A 151 8.45 9.40 -1.05
N SER A 152 9.30 8.98 -0.13
CA SER A 152 9.79 7.60 -0.07
C SER A 152 9.51 7.00 1.29
N GLU A 153 9.33 5.69 1.33
CA GLU A 153 9.11 4.94 2.56
C GLU A 153 10.05 3.73 2.61
N ILE A 154 10.60 3.49 3.80
CA ILE A 154 11.27 2.23 4.16
C ILE A 154 10.46 1.65 5.28
N TYR A 155 10.03 0.41 5.15
CA TYR A 155 9.16 -0.22 6.12
C TYR A 155 9.45 -1.71 6.30
N TYR A 156 9.11 -2.19 7.46
CA TYR A 156 9.00 -3.59 7.79
C TYR A 156 7.53 -3.88 8.07
N PHE A 157 7.03 -5.03 7.62
CA PHE A 157 5.74 -5.53 8.07
C PHE A 157 5.80 -7.00 8.47
N TRP A 158 5.00 -7.31 9.47
CA TRP A 158 4.62 -8.64 9.85
C TRP A 158 3.26 -8.94 9.22
N GLN A 159 3.16 -10.04 8.50
CA GLN A 159 1.97 -10.47 7.78
C GLN A 159 1.45 -11.76 8.38
N LEU A 160 0.15 -11.83 8.59
CA LEU A 160 -0.59 -13.04 8.88
C LEU A 160 -1.46 -13.35 7.66
N ASP A 161 -1.28 -14.52 7.07
CA ASP A 161 -2.09 -15.08 5.98
C ASP A 161 -2.99 -16.19 6.50
N LYS A 162 -4.22 -16.20 6.03
CA LYS A 162 -5.16 -17.31 6.20
C LYS A 162 -5.41 -17.93 4.84
N SER A 163 -4.56 -18.84 4.42
CA SER A 163 -4.86 -19.82 3.38
C SER A 163 -5.77 -20.94 3.94
N ASP A 164 -6.08 -21.96 3.19
CA ASP A 164 -6.98 -23.08 3.58
C ASP A 164 -6.46 -23.93 4.78
N GLY A 165 -5.37 -23.50 5.40
CA GLY A 165 -4.68 -24.13 6.53
C GLY A 165 -4.64 -23.30 7.82
N PRO A 166 -3.72 -23.60 8.73
CA PRO A 166 -3.43 -22.75 9.88
C PRO A 166 -2.90 -21.39 9.42
N TRP A 167 -2.97 -20.40 10.31
CA TRP A 167 -2.36 -19.09 10.07
C TRP A 167 -0.85 -19.21 9.87
N GLU A 168 -0.36 -18.63 8.77
CA GLU A 168 1.07 -18.53 8.47
C GLU A 168 1.52 -17.08 8.65
N ASP A 169 2.72 -16.90 9.19
CA ASP A 169 3.30 -15.57 9.36
C ASP A 169 4.54 -15.37 8.49
N THR A 170 4.68 -14.14 8.01
CA THR A 170 5.79 -13.74 7.14
C THR A 170 6.29 -12.36 7.53
N ASN A 171 7.60 -12.18 7.50
CA ASN A 171 8.27 -10.92 7.75
C ASN A 171 8.86 -10.35 6.46
N VAL A 172 8.61 -9.08 6.18
CA VAL A 172 8.99 -8.46 4.92
C VAL A 172 9.59 -7.08 5.14
N LEU A 173 10.73 -6.81 4.51
CA LEU A 173 11.29 -5.48 4.33
C LEU A 173 10.84 -4.92 2.97
N GLY A 174 10.40 -3.67 2.94
CA GLY A 174 9.95 -3.05 1.71
C GLY A 174 10.38 -1.61 1.55
N PHE A 175 10.43 -1.20 0.29
CA PHE A 175 10.73 0.16 -0.15
C PHE A 175 9.60 0.63 -1.07
N GLN A 176 9.17 1.87 -0.89
CA GLN A 176 8.13 2.47 -1.70
C GLN A 176 8.53 3.89 -2.09
N PHE A 177 8.26 4.25 -3.32
CA PHE A 177 8.45 5.58 -3.88
C PHE A 177 7.11 6.10 -4.39
N ASN A 178 6.74 7.30 -3.97
CA ASN A 178 5.50 7.96 -4.37
C ASN A 178 5.85 9.28 -5.05
N ILE A 179 5.47 9.43 -6.31
CA ILE A 179 5.63 10.66 -7.08
C ILE A 179 4.24 11.26 -7.30
N SER A 180 4.12 12.58 -7.09
CA SER A 180 2.86 13.32 -7.23
C SER A 180 3.08 14.56 -8.09
N PHE A 181 2.19 14.79 -9.10
CA PHE A 181 2.26 15.88 -10.08
C PHE A 181 1.01 16.75 -10.07
#